data_e50e12b5a6be1e840f3cbdb944d836c6
#
_entry.id   e50e12b5a6be1e840f3cbdb944d836c6
#
_cell.length_a   1.000
_cell.length_b   1.000
_cell.length_c   1.000
_cell.angle_alpha   90.00
_cell.angle_beta   90.00
_cell.angle_gamma   90.00
#
_symmetry.space_group_name_H-M   'P 1'
#
loop_
_entity.id
_entity.type
_entity.pdbx_description
1 polymer ?
#
loop_
_entity_poly.entity_id
_entity_poly.type
_entity_poly.pdbx_seq_one_letter_code
_entity_poly.pdbx_strand_id
1 'polypeptide(L)'
;AVNNNGIGVCGIAGGSGNNDGVKIMSIQIFAGRYQSTISRNVDAIYYATSMGASILQCSWGLMSGAINSDEQYLDERSIEANAFAHFINTKRPGSPLNGGIIIFAAGNEAGACGYPAAYPSVVCVTSLSTDFTPSVFTNYGMPADIAAPGGDLYYHKNHSDAGQVLSTVLKLDGMYAYMSGTSMSCPHVSGVAALGLSYAKQLGKTFEPDEFRDMVLASVNDLDPYLTGVKKHNNGTMNLVEYKGKMGSGMIDAYKMLMAVRGTPAITVEQDKPTTISLSKYYGDVTALSCMLEVSDAVKDKLGLTFTVEGNNATITCSKQSAGLVTVKSSVGGTSMSREVAIICRAKAASNGGWL
;
A
#
# COMPACT_ATOMS: atom_id res chain seq x y z
N ALA A 1 0.52 14.36 8.62
CA ALA A 1 -0.16 15.66 8.58
C ALA A 1 -1.59 15.53 9.10
N VAL A 2 -2.12 16.62 9.67
CA VAL A 2 -3.52 16.70 10.11
C VAL A 2 -4.39 17.02 8.91
N ASN A 3 -5.49 16.28 8.74
CA ASN A 3 -6.42 16.48 7.63
C ASN A 3 -7.51 17.51 7.97
N ASN A 4 -8.15 18.04 6.94
CA ASN A 4 -9.32 18.92 7.01
C ASN A 4 -9.14 20.17 7.90
N ASN A 5 -7.94 20.72 7.96
CA ASN A 5 -7.61 21.96 8.70
C ASN A 5 -7.36 23.17 7.79
N GLY A 6 -7.51 23.03 6.48
CA GLY A 6 -7.27 24.08 5.49
C GLY A 6 -5.81 24.48 5.29
N ILE A 7 -4.85 23.70 5.81
CA ILE A 7 -3.42 24.04 5.80
C ILE A 7 -2.61 22.87 5.23
N GLY A 8 -1.74 23.16 4.25
CA GLY A 8 -0.69 22.29 3.76
C GLY A 8 -1.21 20.99 3.11
N VAL A 9 -0.70 19.84 3.54
CA VAL A 9 -0.94 18.52 2.96
C VAL A 9 -1.78 17.63 3.87
N CYS A 10 -2.49 16.67 3.29
CA CYS A 10 -3.23 15.64 4.01
C CYS A 10 -2.35 14.40 4.27
N GLY A 11 -2.44 13.83 5.46
CA GLY A 11 -1.90 12.51 5.76
C GLY A 11 -2.88 11.40 5.39
N ILE A 12 -2.39 10.21 4.99
CA ILE A 12 -3.22 9.06 4.62
C ILE A 12 -4.15 8.65 5.77
N ALA A 13 -3.65 8.65 7.01
CA ALA A 13 -4.38 8.30 8.21
C ALA A 13 -4.50 9.50 9.19
N GLY A 14 -4.57 10.73 8.65
CA GLY A 14 -4.57 11.98 9.41
C GLY A 14 -5.92 12.33 10.06
N GLY A 15 -6.93 11.49 9.92
CA GLY A 15 -8.28 11.70 10.48
C GLY A 15 -9.15 12.68 9.73
N SER A 16 -10.22 13.13 10.36
CA SER A 16 -11.22 14.04 9.79
C SER A 16 -11.00 15.52 10.13
N GLY A 17 -9.95 15.85 10.87
CA GLY A 17 -9.72 17.19 11.45
C GLY A 17 -10.18 17.32 12.91
N ASN A 18 -10.85 16.30 13.46
CA ASN A 18 -11.38 16.29 14.82
C ASN A 18 -10.42 15.62 15.83
N ASN A 19 -9.12 15.64 15.57
CA ASN A 19 -8.08 14.98 16.37
C ASN A 19 -8.26 13.44 16.49
N ASP A 20 -8.94 12.85 15.51
CA ASP A 20 -9.27 11.43 15.38
C ASP A 20 -8.33 10.65 14.45
N GLY A 21 -7.27 11.29 13.96
CA GLY A 21 -6.20 10.63 13.21
C GLY A 21 -5.40 9.65 14.05
N VAL A 22 -4.68 8.74 13.38
CA VAL A 22 -3.78 7.80 14.06
C VAL A 22 -2.70 8.53 14.85
N LYS A 23 -2.29 7.94 15.97
CA LYS A 23 -1.23 8.52 16.82
C LYS A 23 0.13 8.11 16.29
N ILE A 24 1.07 9.05 16.29
CA ILE A 24 2.46 8.83 15.88
C ILE A 24 3.33 8.87 17.12
N MET A 25 4.16 7.85 17.28
CA MET A 25 5.25 7.78 18.24
C MET A 25 6.55 8.02 17.48
N SER A 26 7.19 9.15 17.70
CA SER A 26 8.49 9.46 17.10
C SER A 26 9.60 8.92 17.98
N ILE A 27 10.48 8.09 17.40
CA ILE A 27 11.66 7.54 18.07
C ILE A 27 12.88 7.92 17.24
N GLN A 28 13.78 8.69 17.81
CA GLN A 28 14.97 9.16 17.13
C GLN A 28 16.05 8.09 17.13
N ILE A 29 16.44 7.59 15.94
CA ILE A 29 17.54 6.66 15.73
C ILE A 29 18.73 7.28 14.99
N PHE A 30 18.56 8.47 14.41
CA PHE A 30 19.63 9.25 13.77
C PHE A 30 19.79 10.61 14.48
N ALA A 31 21.01 11.04 14.68
CA ALA A 31 21.34 12.34 15.28
C ALA A 31 22.38 13.06 14.42
N GLY A 32 21.93 13.90 13.50
CA GLY A 32 22.79 14.60 12.55
C GLY A 32 23.56 13.60 11.65
N ARG A 33 24.89 13.60 11.73
CA ARG A 33 25.75 12.68 10.97
C ARG A 33 25.95 11.32 11.65
N TYR A 34 25.47 11.14 12.87
CA TYR A 34 25.63 9.91 13.62
C TYR A 34 24.58 8.91 13.20
N GLN A 35 25.02 7.78 12.66
CA GLN A 35 24.16 6.62 12.42
C GLN A 35 23.85 5.91 13.74
N SER A 36 22.70 5.27 13.80
CA SER A 36 22.35 4.41 14.92
C SER A 36 23.23 3.17 14.98
N THR A 37 23.41 2.63 16.17
CA THR A 37 23.99 1.29 16.36
C THR A 37 22.86 0.24 16.37
N ILE A 38 23.20 -1.03 16.12
CA ILE A 38 22.23 -2.14 16.20
C ILE A 38 21.55 -2.16 17.57
N SER A 39 22.31 -1.99 18.66
CA SER A 39 21.77 -1.99 20.02
C SER A 39 20.73 -0.86 20.22
N ARG A 40 20.99 0.34 19.72
CA ARG A 40 20.04 1.45 19.82
C ARG A 40 18.76 1.20 19.00
N ASN A 41 18.88 0.59 17.82
CA ASN A 41 17.72 0.20 17.04
C ASN A 41 16.89 -0.84 17.80
N VAL A 42 17.55 -1.82 18.42
CA VAL A 42 16.90 -2.83 19.26
C VAL A 42 16.18 -2.20 20.45
N ASP A 43 16.85 -1.29 21.18
CA ASP A 43 16.24 -0.55 22.29
C ASP A 43 15.00 0.25 21.82
N ALA A 44 15.08 0.89 20.64
CA ALA A 44 13.98 1.63 20.03
C ALA A 44 12.78 0.72 19.72
N ILE A 45 13.02 -0.50 19.24
CA ILE A 45 11.99 -1.49 18.92
C ILE A 45 11.33 -1.99 20.22
N TYR A 46 12.11 -2.34 21.25
CA TYR A 46 11.57 -2.73 22.55
C TYR A 46 10.77 -1.61 23.22
N TYR A 47 11.26 -0.37 23.12
CA TYR A 47 10.53 0.80 23.61
C TYR A 47 9.18 0.96 22.87
N ALA A 48 9.17 0.90 21.54
CA ALA A 48 7.95 0.97 20.75
C ALA A 48 6.96 -0.14 21.13
N THR A 49 7.47 -1.36 21.37
CA THR A 49 6.68 -2.51 21.81
C THR A 49 6.03 -2.23 23.17
N SER A 50 6.83 -1.80 24.15
CA SER A 50 6.37 -1.52 25.52
C SER A 50 5.35 -0.40 25.58
N MET A 51 5.45 0.58 24.68
CA MET A 51 4.53 1.70 24.56
C MET A 51 3.28 1.39 23.70
N GLY A 52 3.15 0.16 23.18
CA GLY A 52 1.96 -0.32 22.51
C GLY A 52 1.83 0.08 21.04
N ALA A 53 2.92 0.42 20.35
CA ALA A 53 2.89 0.68 18.91
C ALA A 53 2.48 -0.58 18.13
N SER A 54 1.53 -0.46 17.21
CA SER A 54 1.06 -1.58 16.38
C SER A 54 1.79 -1.68 15.04
N ILE A 55 2.40 -0.59 14.59
CA ILE A 55 3.15 -0.50 13.33
C ILE A 55 4.52 0.11 13.61
N LEU A 56 5.59 -0.54 13.14
CA LEU A 56 6.92 0.07 13.01
C LEU A 56 7.11 0.52 11.56
N GLN A 57 7.31 1.81 11.35
CA GLN A 57 7.63 2.40 10.06
C GLN A 57 9.12 2.71 10.02
N CYS A 58 9.86 2.07 9.11
CA CYS A 58 11.30 2.04 9.07
C CYS A 58 11.85 2.49 7.69
N SER A 59 12.09 3.78 7.53
CA SER A 59 12.72 4.34 6.31
C SER A 59 14.24 4.37 6.42
N TRP A 60 14.85 3.24 6.77
CA TRP A 60 16.28 3.05 6.92
C TRP A 60 16.66 1.61 6.60
N GLY A 61 17.94 1.33 6.41
CA GLY A 61 18.44 -0.02 6.13
C GLY A 61 19.92 -0.01 5.77
N LEU A 62 20.42 -1.17 5.39
CA LEU A 62 21.73 -1.35 4.82
C LEU A 62 21.66 -1.16 3.30
N MET A 63 22.75 -0.73 2.72
CA MET A 63 22.87 -0.65 1.26
C MET A 63 22.72 -2.04 0.63
N SER A 64 22.18 -2.08 -0.58
CA SER A 64 22.12 -3.30 -1.40
C SER A 64 23.48 -4.00 -1.44
N GLY A 65 23.50 -5.32 -1.22
CA GLY A 65 24.71 -6.13 -1.23
C GLY A 65 25.56 -6.13 0.04
N ALA A 66 25.21 -5.34 1.07
CA ALA A 66 25.91 -5.36 2.36
C ALA A 66 25.66 -6.68 3.12
N ILE A 67 24.44 -7.20 3.04
CA ILE A 67 24.04 -8.54 3.50
C ILE A 67 23.31 -9.20 2.32
N ASN A 68 23.58 -10.47 2.04
CA ASN A 68 23.13 -11.14 0.84
C ASN A 68 22.25 -12.39 1.08
N SER A 69 22.04 -12.76 2.34
CA SER A 69 21.16 -13.88 2.70
C SER A 69 20.59 -13.71 4.09
N ASP A 70 19.46 -14.39 4.36
CA ASP A 70 18.84 -14.44 5.68
C ASP A 70 19.78 -15.07 6.73
N GLU A 71 20.57 -16.07 6.32
CA GLU A 71 21.56 -16.70 7.20
C GLU A 71 22.63 -15.69 7.64
N GLN A 72 23.20 -14.94 6.69
CA GLN A 72 24.15 -13.87 7.01
C GLN A 72 23.51 -12.80 7.91
N TYR A 73 22.25 -12.42 7.64
CA TYR A 73 21.54 -11.46 8.45
C TYR A 73 21.33 -11.95 9.89
N LEU A 74 20.97 -13.20 10.06
CA LEU A 74 20.80 -13.79 11.38
C LEU A 74 22.12 -13.94 12.14
N ASP A 75 23.21 -14.25 11.44
CA ASP A 75 24.55 -14.32 12.03
C ASP A 75 25.03 -12.95 12.54
N GLU A 76 24.89 -11.93 11.74
CA GLU A 76 25.42 -10.60 12.06
C GLU A 76 24.46 -9.74 12.89
N ARG A 77 23.14 -10.01 12.85
CA ARG A 77 22.08 -9.14 13.38
C ARG A 77 20.97 -9.91 14.12
N SER A 78 21.28 -11.04 14.70
CA SER A 78 20.31 -11.86 15.44
C SER A 78 19.54 -11.10 16.51
N ILE A 79 20.18 -10.15 17.21
CA ILE A 79 19.51 -9.32 18.23
C ILE A 79 18.43 -8.42 17.62
N GLU A 80 18.64 -7.91 16.40
CA GLU A 80 17.66 -7.10 15.67
C GLU A 80 16.49 -7.99 15.17
N ALA A 81 16.77 -9.17 14.61
CA ALA A 81 15.77 -10.14 14.20
C ALA A 81 14.91 -10.61 15.40
N ASN A 82 15.52 -10.84 16.56
CA ASN A 82 14.81 -11.19 17.80
C ASN A 82 13.91 -10.04 18.28
N ALA A 83 14.36 -8.79 18.17
CA ALA A 83 13.54 -7.62 18.50
C ALA A 83 12.34 -7.48 17.55
N PHE A 84 12.50 -7.79 16.25
CA PHE A 84 11.39 -7.85 15.30
C PHE A 84 10.38 -8.93 15.69
N ALA A 85 10.85 -10.15 15.95
CA ALA A 85 9.99 -11.24 16.41
C ALA A 85 9.23 -10.87 17.70
N HIS A 86 9.92 -10.23 18.65
CA HIS A 86 9.29 -9.73 19.88
C HIS A 86 8.19 -8.68 19.57
N PHE A 87 8.46 -7.71 18.69
CA PHE A 87 7.47 -6.70 18.31
C PHE A 87 6.25 -7.32 17.62
N ILE A 88 6.45 -8.25 16.70
CA ILE A 88 5.38 -8.90 15.94
C ILE A 88 4.49 -9.72 16.87
N ASN A 89 5.08 -10.49 17.81
CA ASN A 89 4.37 -11.45 18.63
C ASN A 89 3.82 -10.89 19.96
N THR A 90 4.20 -9.67 20.34
CA THR A 90 3.70 -9.07 21.60
C THR A 90 2.27 -8.56 21.42
N LYS A 91 1.32 -9.19 22.14
CA LYS A 91 -0.09 -8.76 22.15
C LYS A 91 -0.25 -7.41 22.84
N ARG A 92 -1.15 -6.58 22.30
CA ARG A 92 -1.45 -5.23 22.79
C ARG A 92 -2.91 -5.12 23.16
N PRO A 93 -3.25 -5.03 24.45
CA PRO A 93 -4.64 -4.93 24.89
C PRO A 93 -5.36 -3.75 24.23
N GLY A 94 -6.54 -4.02 23.65
CA GLY A 94 -7.36 -3.00 22.99
C GLY A 94 -6.88 -2.56 21.59
N SER A 95 -5.81 -3.16 21.07
CA SER A 95 -5.41 -3.03 19.67
C SER A 95 -6.27 -3.93 18.77
N PRO A 96 -6.64 -3.49 17.56
CA PRO A 96 -7.27 -4.35 16.56
C PRO A 96 -6.27 -5.34 15.90
N LEU A 97 -5.01 -5.31 16.30
CA LEU A 97 -3.97 -6.24 15.86
C LEU A 97 -3.40 -6.97 17.07
N ASN A 98 -3.46 -8.31 17.08
CA ASN A 98 -2.94 -9.18 18.15
C ASN A 98 -1.41 -9.29 18.13
N GLY A 99 -0.72 -8.22 17.79
CA GLY A 99 0.72 -8.17 17.66
C GLY A 99 1.15 -6.90 16.95
N GLY A 100 2.15 -6.96 16.09
CA GLY A 100 2.65 -5.83 15.32
C GLY A 100 2.97 -6.17 13.87
N ILE A 101 3.06 -5.14 13.02
CA ILE A 101 3.57 -5.22 11.65
C ILE A 101 4.75 -4.27 11.50
N ILE A 102 5.79 -4.71 10.79
CA ILE A 102 7.01 -3.94 10.54
C ILE A 102 7.13 -3.68 9.05
N ILE A 103 7.33 -2.42 8.67
CA ILE A 103 7.36 -1.98 7.27
C ILE A 103 8.66 -1.23 7.00
N PHE A 104 9.43 -1.70 6.01
CA PHE A 104 10.75 -1.18 5.66
C PHE A 104 10.82 -0.67 4.23
N ALA A 105 11.62 0.36 4.03
CA ALA A 105 12.01 0.84 2.71
C ALA A 105 13.03 -0.12 2.05
N ALA A 106 12.83 -0.47 0.78
CA ALA A 106 13.64 -1.45 0.05
C ALA A 106 15.09 -1.02 -0.22
N GLY A 107 15.36 0.30 -0.20
CA GLY A 107 16.65 0.91 -0.57
C GLY A 107 16.61 1.65 -1.92
N ASN A 108 17.67 2.41 -2.23
CA ASN A 108 17.67 3.39 -3.33
C ASN A 108 18.90 3.26 -4.24
N GLU A 109 19.43 2.06 -4.41
CA GLU A 109 20.64 1.77 -5.19
C GLU A 109 20.32 1.20 -6.59
N ALA A 110 19.05 1.12 -6.99
CA ALA A 110 18.59 0.45 -8.23
C ALA A 110 19.07 -1.01 -8.32
N GLY A 111 19.16 -1.67 -7.17
CA GLY A 111 19.70 -3.03 -7.00
C GLY A 111 18.74 -3.97 -6.28
N ALA A 112 19.27 -5.02 -5.66
CA ALA A 112 18.49 -5.91 -4.80
C ALA A 112 18.00 -5.19 -3.56
N CYS A 113 16.85 -5.63 -2.99
CA CYS A 113 16.36 -5.11 -1.72
C CYS A 113 17.40 -5.28 -0.61
N GLY A 114 17.66 -4.22 0.16
CA GLY A 114 18.61 -4.24 1.26
C GLY A 114 18.00 -4.82 2.54
N TYR A 115 18.85 -5.29 3.46
CA TYR A 115 18.40 -5.68 4.80
C TYR A 115 18.29 -4.46 5.73
N PRO A 116 17.36 -4.44 6.69
CA PRO A 116 16.42 -5.51 7.09
C PRO A 116 15.20 -5.69 6.16
N ALA A 117 14.97 -4.82 5.15
CA ALA A 117 13.78 -4.89 4.31
C ALA A 117 13.60 -6.24 3.60
N ALA A 118 14.72 -6.89 3.20
CA ALA A 118 14.69 -8.19 2.55
C ALA A 118 14.40 -9.37 3.51
N TYR A 119 14.37 -9.14 4.83
CA TYR A 119 14.13 -10.20 5.81
C TYR A 119 12.64 -10.58 5.87
N PRO A 120 12.29 -11.89 5.79
CA PRO A 120 10.90 -12.33 5.57
C PRO A 120 9.86 -11.89 6.60
N SER A 121 10.27 -11.54 7.82
CA SER A 121 9.33 -11.12 8.88
C SER A 121 8.85 -9.66 8.76
N VAL A 122 9.40 -8.88 7.84
CA VAL A 122 9.03 -7.48 7.62
C VAL A 122 8.41 -7.28 6.24
N VAL A 123 7.76 -6.16 6.01
CA VAL A 123 7.19 -5.78 4.72
C VAL A 123 8.18 -4.89 3.98
N CYS A 124 8.67 -5.35 2.84
CA CYS A 124 9.61 -4.63 1.97
C CYS A 124 8.87 -3.77 0.94
N VAL A 125 9.08 -2.44 0.99
CA VAL A 125 8.35 -1.48 0.16
C VAL A 125 9.24 -0.89 -0.91
N THR A 126 8.90 -1.13 -2.18
CA THR A 126 9.53 -0.53 -3.37
C THR A 126 8.89 0.81 -3.75
N SER A 127 9.57 1.58 -4.60
CA SER A 127 9.17 2.94 -4.96
C SER A 127 8.62 3.05 -6.39
N LEU A 128 7.50 3.76 -6.51
CA LEU A 128 6.90 4.14 -7.79
C LEU A 128 7.00 5.65 -8.03
N SER A 129 7.23 6.02 -9.27
CA SER A 129 7.08 7.37 -9.77
C SER A 129 5.62 7.69 -10.10
N THR A 130 5.35 8.95 -10.47
CA THR A 130 3.99 9.49 -10.69
C THR A 130 3.22 8.79 -11.82
N ASP A 131 3.90 8.14 -12.75
CA ASP A 131 3.34 7.41 -13.88
C ASP A 131 3.12 5.90 -13.58
N PHE A 132 3.19 5.50 -12.32
CA PHE A 132 3.08 4.10 -11.85
C PHE A 132 4.20 3.18 -12.30
N THR A 133 5.26 3.71 -12.89
CA THR A 133 6.47 2.93 -13.20
C THR A 133 7.44 2.94 -12.02
N PRO A 134 8.36 1.97 -11.91
CA PRO A 134 9.39 1.98 -10.88
C PRO A 134 10.18 3.30 -10.88
N SER A 135 10.45 3.85 -9.70
CA SER A 135 11.38 4.96 -9.55
C SER A 135 12.78 4.51 -9.96
N VAL A 136 13.53 5.41 -10.61
CA VAL A 136 14.86 5.08 -11.17
C VAL A 136 15.84 4.51 -10.15
N PHE A 137 15.72 4.92 -8.92
CA PHE A 137 16.58 4.51 -7.81
C PHE A 137 16.08 3.27 -7.05
N THR A 138 14.83 2.84 -7.24
CA THR A 138 14.24 1.82 -6.35
C THR A 138 15.01 0.51 -6.37
N ASN A 139 15.27 -0.06 -5.20
CA ASN A 139 15.64 -1.46 -5.11
C ASN A 139 14.41 -2.34 -5.42
N TYR A 140 14.66 -3.54 -5.94
CA TYR A 140 13.62 -4.46 -6.43
C TYR A 140 14.11 -5.92 -6.34
N GLY A 141 13.25 -6.89 -6.62
CA GLY A 141 13.60 -8.31 -6.64
C GLY A 141 12.65 -9.17 -5.83
N MET A 142 12.98 -10.45 -5.63
CA MET A 142 12.11 -11.42 -4.93
C MET A 142 11.75 -11.03 -3.49
N PRO A 143 12.62 -10.38 -2.69
CA PRO A 143 12.25 -9.92 -1.36
C PRO A 143 11.27 -8.74 -1.32
N ALA A 144 10.97 -8.10 -2.45
CA ALA A 144 10.00 -7.01 -2.50
C ALA A 144 8.58 -7.53 -2.24
N ASP A 145 7.87 -6.94 -1.28
CA ASP A 145 6.51 -7.35 -0.92
C ASP A 145 5.43 -6.48 -1.58
N ILE A 146 5.64 -5.16 -1.68
CA ILE A 146 4.64 -4.21 -2.14
C ILE A 146 5.28 -2.92 -2.67
N ALA A 147 4.60 -2.25 -3.60
CA ALA A 147 5.03 -0.97 -4.14
C ALA A 147 4.12 0.18 -3.66
N ALA A 148 4.70 1.37 -3.52
CA ALA A 148 3.96 2.57 -3.16
C ALA A 148 4.59 3.84 -3.76
N PRO A 149 3.86 4.98 -3.80
CA PRO A 149 4.40 6.25 -4.26
C PRO A 149 5.64 6.69 -3.47
N GLY A 150 6.76 6.86 -4.14
CA GLY A 150 8.00 7.36 -3.56
C GLY A 150 8.61 8.54 -4.31
N GLY A 151 7.98 8.88 -5.45
CA GLY A 151 8.44 9.95 -6.33
C GLY A 151 9.66 9.56 -7.16
N ASP A 152 10.03 10.41 -8.10
CA ASP A 152 11.21 10.19 -8.94
C ASP A 152 11.76 11.52 -9.49
N LEU A 153 12.75 12.06 -8.81
CA LEU A 153 13.43 13.31 -9.21
C LEU A 153 14.07 13.18 -10.61
N TYR A 154 14.51 12.00 -11.00
CA TYR A 154 15.26 11.78 -12.24
C TYR A 154 14.38 11.56 -13.48
N TYR A 155 13.09 11.28 -13.27
CA TYR A 155 12.18 10.98 -14.38
C TYR A 155 11.84 12.22 -15.22
N HIS A 156 11.67 13.37 -14.60
CA HIS A 156 11.36 14.59 -15.30
C HIS A 156 12.62 15.31 -15.83
N LYS A 157 12.62 15.65 -17.12
CA LYS A 157 13.74 16.31 -17.79
C LYS A 157 14.24 17.59 -17.11
N ASN A 158 13.43 18.22 -16.30
CA ASN A 158 13.70 19.50 -15.66
C ASN A 158 13.90 19.40 -14.16
N HIS A 159 14.12 18.20 -13.59
CA HIS A 159 14.19 18.01 -12.13
C HIS A 159 13.02 18.65 -11.39
N SER A 160 11.81 18.47 -11.94
CA SER A 160 10.60 19.10 -11.41
C SER A 160 10.18 18.48 -10.09
N ASP A 161 9.80 19.32 -9.13
CA ASP A 161 9.20 18.90 -7.86
C ASP A 161 7.92 18.08 -8.04
N ALA A 162 7.20 18.29 -9.16
CA ALA A 162 5.99 17.54 -9.49
C ALA A 162 6.17 16.01 -9.56
N GLY A 163 7.41 15.53 -9.80
CA GLY A 163 7.74 14.10 -9.78
C GLY A 163 7.99 13.53 -8.38
N GLN A 164 7.97 14.33 -7.33
CA GLN A 164 8.36 13.97 -5.98
C GLN A 164 7.17 13.93 -5.02
N VAL A 165 7.39 13.44 -3.80
CA VAL A 165 6.39 13.41 -2.73
C VAL A 165 6.52 14.68 -1.88
N LEU A 166 5.45 15.48 -1.83
CA LEU A 166 5.35 16.65 -0.94
C LEU A 166 4.95 16.21 0.46
N SER A 167 5.70 16.61 1.47
CA SER A 167 5.38 16.33 2.86
C SER A 167 5.84 17.44 3.81
N THR A 168 5.53 17.28 5.09
CA THR A 168 5.94 18.20 6.15
C THR A 168 7.40 17.99 6.52
N VAL A 169 8.11 19.08 6.72
CA VAL A 169 9.49 19.14 7.26
C VAL A 169 9.56 20.11 8.43
N LEU A 170 10.72 20.26 9.04
CA LEU A 170 10.90 21.22 10.12
C LEU A 170 10.59 22.65 9.66
N LYS A 171 10.08 23.48 10.57
CA LYS A 171 9.76 24.89 10.27
C LYS A 171 10.97 25.68 9.76
N LEU A 172 12.17 25.34 10.23
CA LEU A 172 13.42 25.94 9.77
C LEU A 172 13.75 25.60 8.32
N ASP A 173 13.20 24.49 7.80
CA ASP A 173 13.38 24.00 6.43
C ASP A 173 12.18 24.37 5.53
N GLY A 174 11.35 25.33 5.94
CA GLY A 174 10.23 25.85 5.13
C GLY A 174 8.89 25.19 5.37
N MET A 175 8.75 24.28 6.35
CA MET A 175 7.53 23.55 6.75
C MET A 175 7.12 22.43 5.79
N TYR A 176 7.36 22.56 4.49
CA TYR A 176 7.05 21.58 3.44
C TYR A 176 8.23 21.43 2.50
N ALA A 177 8.50 20.20 2.08
CA ALA A 177 9.51 19.91 1.07
C ALA A 177 9.10 18.73 0.20
N TYR A 178 9.65 18.69 -1.00
CA TYR A 178 9.55 17.57 -1.92
C TYR A 178 10.74 16.65 -1.74
N MET A 179 10.47 15.35 -1.68
CA MET A 179 11.49 14.31 -1.56
C MET A 179 11.13 13.09 -2.40
N SER A 180 12.16 12.35 -2.84
CA SER A 180 12.01 11.06 -3.53
C SER A 180 12.82 9.99 -2.82
N GLY A 181 12.28 8.77 -2.75
CA GLY A 181 12.95 7.63 -2.13
C GLY A 181 11.97 6.53 -1.74
N THR A 182 12.46 5.30 -1.59
CA THR A 182 11.72 4.23 -0.92
C THR A 182 11.36 4.61 0.52
N SER A 183 12.12 5.56 1.11
CA SER A 183 11.82 6.21 2.39
C SER A 183 10.49 6.98 2.39
N MET A 184 10.00 7.43 1.22
CA MET A 184 8.69 8.07 1.04
C MET A 184 7.62 7.03 0.71
N SER A 185 7.95 5.94 0.04
CA SER A 185 7.03 4.83 -0.24
C SER A 185 6.62 4.08 1.03
N CYS A 186 7.58 3.78 1.90
CA CYS A 186 7.37 3.06 3.15
C CYS A 186 6.27 3.68 4.04
N PRO A 187 6.25 4.99 4.33
CA PRO A 187 5.18 5.61 5.12
C PRO A 187 3.83 5.64 4.41
N HIS A 188 3.75 5.54 3.07
CA HIS A 188 2.47 5.36 2.38
C HIS A 188 1.83 4.02 2.75
N VAL A 189 2.59 2.93 2.71
CA VAL A 189 2.11 1.61 3.12
C VAL A 189 1.74 1.60 4.60
N SER A 190 2.60 2.18 5.45
CA SER A 190 2.34 2.30 6.89
C SER A 190 1.07 3.10 7.18
N GLY A 191 0.83 4.18 6.43
CA GLY A 191 -0.38 5.00 6.53
C GLY A 191 -1.65 4.22 6.13
N VAL A 192 -1.59 3.44 5.05
CA VAL A 192 -2.71 2.59 4.61
C VAL A 192 -2.98 1.47 5.63
N ALA A 193 -1.93 0.81 6.15
CA ALA A 193 -2.06 -0.17 7.22
C ALA A 193 -2.71 0.45 8.48
N ALA A 194 -2.26 1.64 8.89
CA ALA A 194 -2.82 2.35 10.04
C ALA A 194 -4.29 2.74 9.83
N LEU A 195 -4.66 3.17 8.62
CA LEU A 195 -6.04 3.43 8.24
C LEU A 195 -6.90 2.17 8.33
N GLY A 196 -6.37 1.03 7.86
CA GLY A 196 -7.01 -0.28 7.98
C GLY A 196 -7.25 -0.69 9.42
N LEU A 197 -6.24 -0.54 10.31
CA LEU A 197 -6.39 -0.83 11.75
C LEU A 197 -7.39 0.12 12.43
N SER A 198 -7.38 1.40 12.06
CA SER A 198 -8.38 2.35 12.57
C SER A 198 -9.81 1.91 12.22
N TYR A 199 -10.01 1.47 10.98
CA TYR A 199 -11.31 0.97 10.51
C TYR A 199 -11.68 -0.37 11.16
N ALA A 200 -10.72 -1.29 11.34
CA ALA A 200 -10.92 -2.54 12.09
C ALA A 200 -11.43 -2.26 13.50
N LYS A 201 -10.83 -1.29 14.20
CA LYS A 201 -11.27 -0.87 15.53
C LYS A 201 -12.72 -0.34 15.53
N GLN A 202 -13.11 0.45 14.53
CA GLN A 202 -14.49 0.93 14.40
C GLN A 202 -15.48 -0.21 14.17
N LEU A 203 -15.06 -1.27 13.46
CA LEU A 203 -15.88 -2.45 13.20
C LEU A 203 -15.84 -3.49 14.32
N GLY A 204 -15.07 -3.27 15.39
CA GLY A 204 -14.86 -4.25 16.47
C GLY A 204 -14.13 -5.52 16.00
N LYS A 205 -13.34 -5.45 14.93
CA LYS A 205 -12.57 -6.58 14.39
C LYS A 205 -11.16 -6.59 14.93
N THR A 206 -10.62 -7.80 15.07
CA THR A 206 -9.23 -8.04 15.48
C THR A 206 -8.62 -9.05 14.54
N PHE A 207 -7.35 -8.86 14.21
CA PHE A 207 -6.59 -9.68 13.28
C PHE A 207 -5.30 -10.19 13.92
N GLU A 208 -4.83 -11.34 13.47
CA GLU A 208 -3.46 -11.79 13.75
C GLU A 208 -2.47 -11.06 12.82
N PRO A 209 -1.19 -10.89 13.21
CA PRO A 209 -0.20 -10.15 12.42
C PRO A 209 -0.05 -10.63 10.99
N ASP A 210 0.04 -11.95 10.78
CA ASP A 210 0.20 -12.54 9.44
C ASP A 210 -1.05 -12.31 8.58
N GLU A 211 -2.25 -12.52 9.14
CA GLU A 211 -3.52 -12.26 8.45
C GLU A 211 -3.60 -10.80 8.01
N PHE A 212 -3.26 -9.86 8.89
CA PHE A 212 -3.30 -8.44 8.57
C PHE A 212 -2.23 -8.05 7.54
N ARG A 213 -1.02 -8.64 7.63
CA ARG A 213 0.03 -8.48 6.62
C ARG A 213 -0.46 -8.94 5.25
N ASP A 214 -1.03 -10.12 5.15
CA ASP A 214 -1.56 -10.67 3.91
C ASP A 214 -2.66 -9.77 3.32
N MET A 215 -3.53 -9.19 4.16
CA MET A 215 -4.52 -8.21 3.72
C MET A 215 -3.88 -6.96 3.14
N VAL A 216 -2.80 -6.43 3.74
CA VAL A 216 -2.03 -5.30 3.20
C VAL A 216 -1.47 -5.66 1.83
N LEU A 217 -0.80 -6.82 1.71
CA LEU A 217 -0.16 -7.27 0.48
C LEU A 217 -1.16 -7.62 -0.64
N ALA A 218 -2.37 -8.03 -0.30
CA ALA A 218 -3.45 -8.27 -1.26
C ALA A 218 -4.21 -6.99 -1.66
N SER A 219 -4.05 -5.89 -0.90
CA SER A 219 -4.76 -4.63 -1.15
C SER A 219 -4.03 -3.76 -2.16
N VAL A 220 -3.81 -4.28 -3.37
CA VAL A 220 -2.98 -3.66 -4.40
C VAL A 220 -3.67 -3.58 -5.76
N ASN A 221 -3.17 -2.70 -6.62
CA ASN A 221 -3.47 -2.67 -8.03
C ASN A 221 -2.29 -3.28 -8.81
N ASP A 222 -2.61 -4.00 -9.88
CA ASP A 222 -1.63 -4.63 -10.77
C ASP A 222 -0.72 -3.57 -11.42
N LEU A 223 0.58 -3.80 -11.39
CA LEU A 223 1.61 -2.96 -12.01
C LEU A 223 2.01 -3.43 -13.41
N ASP A 224 1.79 -4.68 -13.76
CA ASP A 224 2.25 -5.26 -15.02
C ASP A 224 1.82 -4.48 -16.28
N PRO A 225 0.60 -3.88 -16.33
CA PRO A 225 0.21 -3.04 -17.46
C PRO A 225 1.10 -1.81 -17.69
N TYR A 226 1.75 -1.31 -16.64
CA TYR A 226 2.67 -0.16 -16.70
C TYR A 226 4.13 -0.56 -16.96
N LEU A 227 4.47 -1.84 -16.76
CA LEU A 227 5.82 -2.35 -16.90
C LEU A 227 6.11 -2.79 -18.34
N THR A 228 6.03 -1.84 -19.27
CA THR A 228 6.24 -2.06 -20.72
C THR A 228 7.15 -1.01 -21.31
N GLY A 229 7.99 -1.43 -22.26
CA GLY A 229 8.89 -0.52 -22.97
C GLY A 229 10.06 -0.02 -22.12
N VAL A 230 10.48 1.21 -22.41
CA VAL A 230 11.69 1.84 -21.84
C VAL A 230 11.34 3.19 -21.23
N LYS A 231 11.71 3.38 -19.96
CA LYS A 231 11.65 4.68 -19.26
C LYS A 231 12.97 5.43 -19.47
N LYS A 232 12.88 6.65 -19.98
CA LYS A 232 14.04 7.55 -20.11
C LYS A 232 14.14 8.41 -18.85
N HIS A 233 15.36 8.58 -18.37
CA HIS A 233 15.67 9.44 -17.23
C HIS A 233 17.01 10.16 -17.45
N ASN A 234 17.35 11.12 -16.59
CA ASN A 234 18.51 11.99 -16.78
C ASN A 234 19.86 11.23 -16.92
N ASN A 235 19.97 10.08 -16.28
CA ASN A 235 21.22 9.29 -16.25
C ASN A 235 21.20 8.08 -17.18
N GLY A 236 20.16 7.94 -18.03
CA GLY A 236 20.08 6.79 -18.96
C GLY A 236 18.67 6.32 -19.26
N THR A 237 18.52 5.02 -19.38
CA THR A 237 17.27 4.34 -19.68
C THR A 237 17.13 3.09 -18.80
N MET A 238 15.88 2.79 -18.39
CA MET A 238 15.56 1.55 -17.72
C MET A 238 14.53 0.76 -18.54
N ASN A 239 14.75 -0.53 -18.69
CA ASN A 239 13.82 -1.44 -19.34
C ASN A 239 12.76 -1.87 -18.33
N LEU A 240 11.53 -1.39 -18.49
CA LEU A 240 10.45 -1.62 -17.51
C LEU A 240 10.05 -3.10 -17.42
N VAL A 241 10.20 -3.86 -18.50
CA VAL A 241 9.84 -5.29 -18.52
C VAL A 241 10.65 -6.11 -17.51
N GLU A 242 11.88 -5.68 -17.20
CA GLU A 242 12.75 -6.36 -16.22
C GLU A 242 12.26 -6.27 -14.78
N TYR A 243 11.31 -5.37 -14.50
CA TYR A 243 10.71 -5.17 -13.17
C TYR A 243 9.46 -6.02 -12.93
N LYS A 244 8.93 -6.70 -13.96
CA LYS A 244 7.76 -7.59 -13.81
C LYS A 244 8.03 -8.68 -12.78
N GLY A 245 7.10 -8.84 -11.84
CA GLY A 245 7.21 -9.78 -10.72
C GLY A 245 8.30 -9.45 -9.70
N LYS A 246 8.92 -8.24 -9.76
CA LYS A 246 10.02 -7.83 -8.87
C LYS A 246 9.73 -6.57 -8.06
N MET A 247 8.52 -6.04 -8.17
CA MET A 247 8.06 -4.85 -7.46
C MET A 247 7.12 -5.17 -6.28
N GLY A 248 7.07 -6.44 -5.88
CA GLY A 248 6.10 -6.95 -4.91
C GLY A 248 4.75 -7.29 -5.54
N SER A 249 3.73 -7.42 -4.72
CA SER A 249 2.37 -7.82 -5.12
C SER A 249 1.64 -6.78 -6.00
N GLY A 250 2.10 -5.52 -6.00
CA GLY A 250 1.51 -4.43 -6.77
C GLY A 250 1.54 -3.10 -6.02
N MET A 251 0.84 -2.09 -6.56
CA MET A 251 0.73 -0.77 -5.95
C MET A 251 -0.37 -0.74 -4.88
N ILE A 252 -0.02 -0.32 -3.67
CA ILE A 252 -0.96 -0.24 -2.52
C ILE A 252 -2.21 0.59 -2.85
N ASP A 253 -3.38 0.11 -2.42
CA ASP A 253 -4.67 0.79 -2.58
C ASP A 253 -5.41 0.85 -1.24
N ALA A 254 -5.60 2.07 -0.72
CA ALA A 254 -6.24 2.30 0.56
C ALA A 254 -7.71 1.84 0.58
N TYR A 255 -8.45 2.00 -0.52
CA TYR A 255 -9.84 1.57 -0.56
C TYR A 255 -9.97 0.04 -0.54
N LYS A 256 -9.09 -0.68 -1.26
CA LYS A 256 -9.02 -2.14 -1.19
C LYS A 256 -8.72 -2.62 0.23
N MET A 257 -7.78 -1.94 0.92
CA MET A 257 -7.48 -2.25 2.32
C MET A 257 -8.71 -2.12 3.23
N LEU A 258 -9.48 -1.04 3.08
CA LEU A 258 -10.72 -0.87 3.86
C LEU A 258 -11.75 -1.95 3.53
N MET A 259 -11.87 -2.34 2.25
CA MET A 259 -12.78 -3.41 1.84
C MET A 259 -12.32 -4.77 2.35
N ALA A 260 -11.02 -5.05 2.36
CA ALA A 260 -10.46 -6.25 2.95
C ALA A 260 -10.77 -6.35 4.45
N VAL A 261 -10.52 -5.28 5.21
CA VAL A 261 -10.88 -5.20 6.65
C VAL A 261 -12.37 -5.39 6.87
N ARG A 262 -13.22 -4.83 6.02
CA ARG A 262 -14.66 -5.01 6.07
C ARG A 262 -15.09 -6.44 5.74
N GLY A 263 -14.32 -7.16 4.94
CA GLY A 263 -14.65 -8.48 4.37
C GLY A 263 -15.52 -8.36 3.11
N THR A 264 -15.38 -7.25 2.36
CA THR A 264 -16.12 -6.97 1.13
C THR A 264 -15.21 -7.21 -0.08
N PRO A 265 -15.56 -8.10 -1.03
CA PRO A 265 -14.81 -8.30 -2.25
C PRO A 265 -14.65 -7.00 -3.04
N ALA A 266 -13.48 -6.78 -3.63
CA ALA A 266 -13.19 -5.60 -4.45
C ALA A 266 -12.73 -6.02 -5.86
N ILE A 267 -13.18 -5.25 -6.86
CA ILE A 267 -12.81 -5.42 -8.27
C ILE A 267 -12.23 -4.11 -8.78
N THR A 268 -11.04 -4.17 -9.36
CA THR A 268 -10.48 -3.02 -10.10
C THR A 268 -10.92 -3.09 -11.55
N VAL A 269 -11.38 -1.97 -12.08
CA VAL A 269 -11.68 -1.75 -13.50
C VAL A 269 -10.84 -0.58 -14.01
N GLU A 270 -10.34 -0.70 -15.23
CA GLU A 270 -9.64 0.39 -15.92
C GLU A 270 -10.66 1.39 -16.47
N GLN A 271 -10.38 2.68 -16.34
CA GLN A 271 -11.24 3.74 -16.83
C GLN A 271 -11.52 3.59 -18.33
N ASP A 272 -12.79 3.75 -18.72
CA ASP A 272 -13.32 3.64 -20.08
C ASP A 272 -13.12 2.27 -20.77
N LYS A 273 -12.74 1.24 -20.01
CA LYS A 273 -12.53 -0.12 -20.53
C LYS A 273 -13.61 -1.04 -20.02
N PRO A 274 -14.41 -1.68 -20.92
CA PRO A 274 -15.36 -2.68 -20.53
C PRO A 274 -14.66 -3.86 -19.82
N THR A 275 -15.16 -4.23 -18.65
CA THR A 275 -14.62 -5.34 -17.85
C THR A 275 -15.75 -6.28 -17.51
N THR A 276 -15.64 -7.54 -17.92
CA THR A 276 -16.63 -8.58 -17.64
C THR A 276 -16.28 -9.29 -16.34
N ILE A 277 -17.25 -9.39 -15.44
CA ILE A 277 -17.14 -10.06 -14.15
C ILE A 277 -18.19 -11.16 -14.02
N SER A 278 -17.81 -12.30 -13.46
CA SER A 278 -18.75 -13.35 -13.09
C SER A 278 -19.42 -13.01 -11.77
N LEU A 279 -20.74 -12.88 -11.77
CA LEU A 279 -21.53 -12.58 -10.56
C LEU A 279 -21.68 -13.82 -9.67
N SER A 280 -21.72 -15.01 -10.28
CA SER A 280 -21.89 -16.28 -9.55
C SER A 280 -20.72 -16.61 -8.64
N LYS A 281 -19.50 -16.17 -8.96
CA LYS A 281 -18.30 -16.44 -8.13
C LYS A 281 -18.42 -15.97 -6.68
N TYR A 282 -19.33 -15.04 -6.39
CA TYR A 282 -19.54 -14.53 -5.02
C TYR A 282 -20.43 -15.42 -4.16
N TYR A 283 -20.97 -16.50 -4.73
CA TYR A 283 -21.90 -17.44 -4.08
C TYR A 283 -21.41 -18.89 -4.06
N GLY A 284 -20.18 -19.14 -4.55
CA GLY A 284 -19.63 -20.49 -4.68
C GLY A 284 -20.24 -21.30 -5.84
N ASP A 285 -19.98 -22.60 -5.85
CA ASP A 285 -20.41 -23.53 -6.90
C ASP A 285 -21.88 -23.95 -6.72
N VAL A 286 -22.79 -23.01 -6.81
CA VAL A 286 -24.21 -23.27 -6.72
C VAL A 286 -24.79 -23.44 -8.14
N THR A 287 -25.29 -24.64 -8.48
CA THR A 287 -25.96 -24.90 -9.76
C THR A 287 -27.31 -24.18 -9.83
N ALA A 288 -27.71 -23.76 -11.03
CA ALA A 288 -28.97 -23.04 -11.30
C ALA A 288 -29.12 -21.69 -10.61
N LEU A 289 -28.00 -21.01 -10.33
CA LEU A 289 -27.99 -19.67 -9.78
C LEU A 289 -28.38 -18.64 -10.85
N SER A 290 -29.32 -17.75 -10.51
CA SER A 290 -29.64 -16.56 -11.31
C SER A 290 -29.10 -15.34 -10.57
N CYS A 291 -28.21 -14.54 -11.19
CA CYS A 291 -27.59 -13.38 -10.60
C CYS A 291 -28.04 -12.07 -11.26
N MET A 292 -28.19 -11.03 -10.46
CA MET A 292 -28.46 -9.65 -10.88
C MET A 292 -27.46 -8.69 -10.25
N LEU A 293 -27.14 -7.61 -10.95
CA LEU A 293 -26.34 -6.51 -10.44
C LEU A 293 -27.24 -5.30 -10.17
N GLU A 294 -27.26 -4.83 -8.93
CA GLU A 294 -27.93 -3.59 -8.55
C GLU A 294 -26.89 -2.51 -8.24
N VAL A 295 -27.09 -1.36 -8.85
CA VAL A 295 -26.22 -0.18 -8.67
C VAL A 295 -27.11 1.02 -8.38
N SER A 296 -26.86 1.69 -7.25
CA SER A 296 -27.58 2.93 -6.91
C SER A 296 -27.21 4.05 -7.88
N ASP A 297 -28.09 5.00 -8.11
CA ASP A 297 -27.83 6.12 -9.01
C ASP A 297 -26.64 6.98 -8.51
N ALA A 298 -26.51 7.14 -7.19
CA ALA A 298 -25.35 7.83 -6.59
C ALA A 298 -24.01 7.14 -6.95
N VAL A 299 -23.95 5.81 -7.00
CA VAL A 299 -22.75 5.07 -7.40
C VAL A 299 -22.54 5.15 -8.92
N LYS A 300 -23.62 5.08 -9.71
CA LYS A 300 -23.53 5.29 -11.17
C LYS A 300 -22.95 6.66 -11.48
N ASP A 301 -23.45 7.72 -10.86
CA ASP A 301 -22.98 9.08 -11.07
C ASP A 301 -21.53 9.28 -10.62
N LYS A 302 -21.18 8.71 -9.47
CA LYS A 302 -19.84 8.81 -8.86
C LYS A 302 -18.77 8.14 -9.71
N LEU A 303 -19.08 6.99 -10.31
CA LEU A 303 -18.17 6.19 -11.14
C LEU A 303 -18.32 6.49 -12.64
N GLY A 304 -19.38 7.20 -13.06
CA GLY A 304 -19.80 7.23 -14.46
C GLY A 304 -20.05 5.79 -14.96
N LEU A 305 -20.71 4.96 -14.15
CA LEU A 305 -20.82 3.53 -14.33
C LEU A 305 -22.00 3.19 -15.23
N THR A 306 -21.72 2.42 -16.29
CA THR A 306 -22.71 1.72 -17.11
C THR A 306 -22.46 0.22 -17.04
N PHE A 307 -23.49 -0.59 -17.19
CA PHE A 307 -23.34 -2.05 -17.21
C PHE A 307 -24.45 -2.74 -18.00
N THR A 308 -24.11 -3.94 -18.49
CA THR A 308 -25.04 -4.92 -19.05
C THR A 308 -24.88 -6.24 -18.31
N VAL A 309 -25.94 -7.02 -18.19
CA VAL A 309 -25.92 -8.37 -17.58
C VAL A 309 -26.41 -9.37 -18.59
N GLU A 310 -25.58 -10.38 -18.88
CA GLU A 310 -25.90 -11.51 -19.74
C GLU A 310 -25.67 -12.81 -18.96
N GLY A 311 -26.75 -13.52 -18.66
CA GLY A 311 -26.69 -14.67 -17.75
C GLY A 311 -26.17 -14.26 -16.37
N ASN A 312 -25.10 -14.90 -15.91
CA ASN A 312 -24.44 -14.58 -14.65
C ASN A 312 -23.19 -13.71 -14.81
N ASN A 313 -23.02 -13.04 -15.95
CA ASN A 313 -21.91 -12.16 -16.20
C ASN A 313 -22.39 -10.71 -16.31
N ALA A 314 -21.69 -9.79 -15.67
CA ALA A 314 -21.89 -8.36 -15.84
C ALA A 314 -20.70 -7.74 -16.56
N THR A 315 -20.95 -6.99 -17.62
CA THR A 315 -19.92 -6.16 -18.27
C THR A 315 -20.10 -4.73 -17.77
N ILE A 316 -19.08 -4.22 -17.09
CA ILE A 316 -19.08 -2.92 -16.41
C ILE A 316 -18.09 -1.99 -17.10
N THR A 317 -18.48 -0.74 -17.33
CA THR A 317 -17.60 0.34 -17.79
C THR A 317 -17.74 1.53 -16.84
N CYS A 318 -16.61 2.09 -16.38
CA CYS A 318 -16.58 3.27 -15.54
C CYS A 318 -15.78 4.39 -16.23
N SER A 319 -16.36 5.60 -16.32
CA SER A 319 -15.72 6.75 -16.96
C SER A 319 -15.04 7.70 -15.98
N LYS A 320 -15.22 7.52 -14.67
CA LYS A 320 -14.63 8.37 -13.63
C LYS A 320 -13.82 7.55 -12.65
N GLN A 321 -12.60 7.99 -12.37
CA GLN A 321 -11.74 7.39 -11.33
C GLN A 321 -12.35 7.63 -9.95
N SER A 322 -12.86 6.58 -9.36
CA SER A 322 -13.51 6.60 -8.05
C SER A 322 -13.74 5.16 -7.55
N ALA A 323 -14.45 5.01 -6.45
CA ALA A 323 -14.89 3.71 -5.95
C ALA A 323 -16.31 3.78 -5.41
N GLY A 324 -17.04 2.66 -5.49
CA GLY A 324 -18.40 2.55 -4.97
C GLY A 324 -18.79 1.11 -4.69
N LEU A 325 -19.82 0.92 -3.87
CA LEU A 325 -20.37 -0.40 -3.57
C LEU A 325 -21.56 -0.69 -4.48
N VAL A 326 -21.57 -1.88 -5.05
CA VAL A 326 -22.69 -2.44 -5.82
C VAL A 326 -23.21 -3.68 -5.11
N THR A 327 -24.47 -4.05 -5.34
CA THR A 327 -25.06 -5.25 -4.75
C THR A 327 -25.24 -6.30 -5.82
N VAL A 328 -24.64 -7.46 -5.61
CA VAL A 328 -24.93 -8.66 -6.40
C VAL A 328 -26.03 -9.42 -5.68
N LYS A 329 -27.17 -9.58 -6.32
CA LYS A 329 -28.28 -10.42 -5.86
C LYS A 329 -28.28 -11.75 -6.58
N SER A 330 -28.61 -12.80 -5.87
CA SER A 330 -28.81 -14.13 -6.46
C SER A 330 -30.10 -14.74 -5.96
N SER A 331 -30.68 -15.61 -6.77
CA SER A 331 -31.82 -16.41 -6.38
C SER A 331 -31.64 -17.87 -6.80
N VAL A 332 -32.00 -18.79 -5.91
CA VAL A 332 -32.03 -20.24 -6.12
C VAL A 332 -33.28 -20.79 -5.44
N GLY A 333 -34.13 -21.49 -6.16
CA GLY A 333 -35.30 -22.15 -5.59
C GLY A 333 -36.25 -21.22 -4.80
N GLY A 334 -36.31 -19.92 -5.18
CA GLY A 334 -37.13 -18.92 -4.50
C GLY A 334 -36.48 -18.25 -3.31
N THR A 335 -35.27 -18.67 -2.91
CA THR A 335 -34.47 -17.96 -1.85
C THR A 335 -33.58 -16.92 -2.50
N SER A 336 -33.65 -15.69 -1.99
CA SER A 336 -32.84 -14.55 -2.45
C SER A 336 -31.70 -14.26 -1.46
N MET A 337 -30.50 -14.05 -1.98
CA MET A 337 -29.31 -13.64 -1.23
C MET A 337 -28.73 -12.39 -1.86
N SER A 338 -28.07 -11.57 -1.07
CA SER A 338 -27.36 -10.37 -1.58
C SER A 338 -25.97 -10.26 -0.98
N ARG A 339 -25.01 -9.78 -1.78
CA ARG A 339 -23.64 -9.47 -1.35
C ARG A 339 -23.20 -8.12 -1.90
N GLU A 340 -22.56 -7.34 -1.08
CA GLU A 340 -21.88 -6.12 -1.54
C GLU A 340 -20.54 -6.46 -2.18
N VAL A 341 -20.23 -5.77 -3.28
CA VAL A 341 -18.97 -5.85 -4.00
C VAL A 341 -18.50 -4.41 -4.28
N ALA A 342 -17.25 -4.14 -4.03
CA ALA A 342 -16.66 -2.84 -4.34
C ALA A 342 -16.19 -2.80 -5.80
N ILE A 343 -16.59 -1.78 -6.55
CA ILE A 343 -16.02 -1.45 -7.86
C ILE A 343 -15.06 -0.28 -7.68
N ILE A 344 -13.83 -0.45 -8.15
CA ILE A 344 -12.74 0.52 -8.02
C ILE A 344 -12.25 0.88 -9.42
N CYS A 345 -12.57 2.07 -9.91
CA CYS A 345 -12.11 2.56 -11.20
C CYS A 345 -10.78 3.29 -11.05
N ARG A 346 -9.77 2.86 -11.82
CA ARG A 346 -8.42 3.44 -11.84
C ARG A 346 -8.08 3.94 -13.23
N ALA A 347 -7.07 4.83 -13.31
CA ALA A 347 -6.57 5.40 -14.58
C ALA A 347 -6.15 4.30 -15.56
N LYS A 348 -6.18 4.64 -16.86
CA LYS A 348 -5.59 3.79 -17.90
C LYS A 348 -4.08 3.65 -17.69
N ALA A 349 -3.55 2.45 -17.96
CA ALA A 349 -2.12 2.17 -17.85
C ALA A 349 -1.24 3.10 -18.72
N ALA A 350 -1.75 3.53 -19.86
CA ALA A 350 -1.03 4.43 -20.79
C ALA A 350 -1.34 5.92 -20.55
N SER A 351 -2.17 6.28 -19.56
CA SER A 351 -2.47 7.69 -19.28
C SER A 351 -1.31 8.33 -18.53
N ASN A 352 -0.90 9.52 -18.97
CA ASN A 352 0.22 10.26 -18.36
C ASN A 352 -0.12 10.88 -16.99
N GLY A 353 -1.26 10.55 -16.42
CA GLY A 353 -1.76 11.22 -15.22
C GLY A 353 -1.17 10.68 -13.93
N GLY A 354 -0.77 9.42 -13.90
CA GLY A 354 -0.35 8.79 -12.66
C GLY A 354 -1.34 9.06 -11.52
N TRP A 355 -0.83 9.45 -10.37
CA TRP A 355 -1.62 9.91 -9.23
C TRP A 355 -1.71 11.46 -9.13
N LEU A 356 -1.17 12.20 -10.09
CA LEU A 356 -1.27 13.67 -10.18
C LEU A 356 -2.44 14.09 -11.05
#